data_56526a16c3150feaf5468e486cd95df1
#
_entry.id   56526a16c3150feaf5468e486cd95df1
#
_cell.length_a   1.000
_cell.length_b   1.000
_cell.length_c   1.000
_cell.angle_alpha   90.00
_cell.angle_beta   90.00
_cell.angle_gamma   90.00
#
_symmetry.space_group_name_H-M   'P 1'
#
loop_
_entity.id
_entity.type
_entity.pdbx_description
1 polymer ?
#
loop_
_entity_poly.entity_id
_entity_poly.type
_entity_poly.pdbx_seq_one_letter_code
_entity_poly.pdbx_strand_id
1 'polypeptide(L)'
;GWGGSGQSGEAMGKVFIHDDFLLETKAGRRLYHEFAAGEPIFDYHTHLPPADVARNRQFANIAEIWLEGDHYKWRGMRANGIEERLITGDAPPKEKFRAWAATVPQTLRNPLYHWTHLELKRYFDIDTLLSAETAEAIWEETAEKLASPELSAHGILKKFNVAMVGTTDDPTD
;
A
#
# COMPACT_ATOMS: atom_id res chain seq x y z
N GLY A 1 -28.42 -37.62 -31.06
CA GLY A 1 -27.49 -36.54 -31.08
C GLY A 1 -27.59 -35.76 -29.78
N TRP A 2 -26.68 -35.98 -28.84
CA TRP A 2 -26.54 -35.15 -27.62
C TRP A 2 -25.45 -34.12 -27.87
N GLY A 3 -25.83 -32.87 -28.09
CA GLY A 3 -24.92 -31.73 -28.11
C GLY A 3 -24.87 -31.09 -26.71
N GLY A 4 -23.90 -31.46 -25.94
CA GLY A 4 -23.56 -30.77 -24.70
C GLY A 4 -22.66 -29.57 -25.03
N SER A 5 -23.22 -28.34 -25.01
CA SER A 5 -22.44 -27.12 -25.01
C SER A 5 -21.84 -26.93 -23.59
N GLY A 6 -20.59 -27.33 -23.43
CA GLY A 6 -19.79 -26.99 -22.26
C GLY A 6 -19.56 -25.51 -22.22
N GLN A 7 -20.24 -24.82 -21.32
CA GLN A 7 -19.83 -23.48 -20.87
C GLN A 7 -18.60 -23.67 -19.97
N SER A 8 -17.43 -23.45 -20.52
CA SER A 8 -16.22 -23.20 -19.76
C SER A 8 -16.32 -21.80 -19.15
N GLY A 9 -17.01 -21.71 -18.00
CA GLY A 9 -16.88 -20.56 -17.14
C GLY A 9 -15.48 -20.59 -16.54
N GLU A 10 -14.55 -19.84 -17.15
CA GLU A 10 -13.32 -19.46 -16.46
C GLU A 10 -13.73 -18.76 -15.15
N ALA A 11 -13.49 -19.44 -14.04
CA ALA A 11 -13.54 -18.80 -12.75
C ALA A 11 -12.41 -17.77 -12.72
N MET A 12 -12.72 -16.53 -13.12
CA MET A 12 -11.83 -15.39 -12.87
C MET A 12 -11.53 -15.40 -11.37
N GLY A 13 -10.28 -15.71 -11.01
CA GLY A 13 -9.82 -15.75 -9.65
C GLY A 13 -10.20 -14.44 -8.97
N LYS A 14 -10.84 -14.54 -7.81
CA LYS A 14 -11.29 -13.37 -7.06
C LYS A 14 -10.05 -12.54 -6.71
N VAL A 15 -10.04 -11.25 -7.07
CA VAL A 15 -8.97 -10.32 -6.73
C VAL A 15 -8.77 -10.32 -5.22
N PHE A 16 -7.51 -10.33 -4.75
CA PHE A 16 -7.19 -10.44 -3.32
C PHE A 16 -7.78 -9.27 -2.52
N ILE A 17 -7.53 -8.03 -2.94
CA ILE A 17 -8.13 -6.84 -2.34
C ILE A 17 -9.34 -6.43 -3.18
N HIS A 18 -10.53 -6.60 -2.65
CA HIS A 18 -11.79 -6.23 -3.29
C HIS A 18 -12.60 -5.31 -2.37
N ASP A 19 -13.69 -4.74 -2.87
CA ASP A 19 -14.47 -3.71 -2.16
C ASP A 19 -15.00 -4.17 -0.80
N ASP A 20 -15.29 -5.46 -0.64
CA ASP A 20 -15.72 -6.06 0.61
C ASP A 20 -14.58 -6.71 1.41
N PHE A 21 -13.31 -6.38 1.10
CA PHE A 21 -12.16 -6.94 1.82
C PHE A 21 -12.31 -6.68 3.33
N LEU A 22 -12.19 -7.73 4.14
CA LEU A 22 -12.45 -7.77 5.60
C LEU A 22 -13.90 -7.52 6.03
N LEU A 23 -14.83 -7.28 5.12
CA LEU A 23 -16.25 -7.11 5.44
C LEU A 23 -16.98 -8.46 5.32
N GLU A 24 -16.90 -9.29 6.37
CA GLU A 24 -17.36 -10.67 6.33
C GLU A 24 -18.89 -10.81 6.42
N THR A 25 -19.56 -9.89 7.12
CA THR A 25 -21.01 -9.97 7.36
C THR A 25 -21.81 -9.04 6.46
N LYS A 26 -23.06 -9.38 6.19
CA LYS A 26 -24.00 -8.49 5.47
C LYS A 26 -24.20 -7.16 6.21
N ALA A 27 -24.27 -7.20 7.53
CA ALA A 27 -24.42 -5.99 8.34
C ALA A 27 -23.16 -5.11 8.25
N GLY A 28 -21.96 -5.70 8.31
CA GLY A 28 -20.70 -4.96 8.16
C GLY A 28 -20.59 -4.28 6.80
N ARG A 29 -20.90 -4.98 5.70
CA ARG A 29 -20.93 -4.39 4.35
C ARG A 29 -21.90 -3.23 4.26
N ARG A 30 -23.12 -3.42 4.76
CA ARG A 30 -24.14 -2.37 4.76
C ARG A 30 -23.69 -1.14 5.55
N LEU A 31 -23.21 -1.33 6.78
CA LEU A 31 -22.72 -0.22 7.62
C LEU A 31 -21.57 0.53 6.97
N TYR A 32 -20.65 -0.18 6.35
CA TYR A 32 -19.52 0.46 5.66
C TYR A 32 -19.98 1.23 4.43
N HIS A 33 -20.63 0.55 3.46
CA HIS A 33 -20.93 1.17 2.17
C HIS A 33 -22.03 2.24 2.22
N GLU A 34 -23.04 2.07 3.09
CA GLU A 34 -24.15 3.02 3.18
C GLU A 34 -23.85 4.20 4.12
N PHE A 35 -22.96 4.05 5.10
CA PHE A 35 -22.77 5.07 6.14
C PHE A 35 -21.33 5.52 6.31
N ALA A 36 -20.34 4.61 6.35
CA ALA A 36 -18.98 4.94 6.74
C ALA A 36 -18.05 5.34 5.59
N ALA A 37 -18.22 4.73 4.40
CA ALA A 37 -17.27 4.89 3.29
C ALA A 37 -17.13 6.32 2.77
N GLY A 38 -18.18 7.15 2.91
CA GLY A 38 -18.19 8.56 2.47
C GLY A 38 -17.76 9.56 3.54
N GLU A 39 -17.60 9.12 4.79
CA GLU A 39 -17.25 10.01 5.89
C GLU A 39 -15.79 10.45 5.83
N PRO A 40 -15.48 11.68 6.29
CA PRO A 40 -14.11 12.17 6.32
C PRO A 40 -13.29 11.41 7.38
N ILE A 41 -12.01 11.20 7.09
CA ILE A 41 -11.07 10.59 8.01
C ILE A 41 -10.49 11.66 8.94
N PHE A 42 -10.59 11.43 10.25
CA PHE A 42 -9.88 12.17 11.28
C PHE A 42 -8.74 11.27 11.77
N ASP A 43 -7.56 11.43 11.18
CA ASP A 43 -6.36 10.68 11.58
C ASP A 43 -5.73 11.36 12.81
N TYR A 44 -6.11 10.90 13.99
CA TYR A 44 -5.67 11.48 15.25
C TYR A 44 -4.28 11.02 15.70
N HIS A 45 -3.66 10.08 14.99
CA HIS A 45 -2.32 9.58 15.32
C HIS A 45 -1.64 9.04 14.06
N THR A 46 -0.74 9.80 13.49
CA THR A 46 0.04 9.41 12.33
C THR A 46 1.52 9.74 12.48
N HIS A 47 2.36 9.00 11.78
CA HIS A 47 3.79 9.25 11.67
C HIS A 47 4.16 9.98 10.36
N LEU A 48 3.19 10.61 9.70
CA LEU A 48 3.44 11.42 8.52
C LEU A 48 4.26 12.66 8.92
N PRO A 49 5.46 12.86 8.36
CA PRO A 49 6.30 14.01 8.71
C PRO A 49 5.60 15.33 8.39
N PRO A 50 5.43 16.25 9.35
CA PRO A 50 4.78 17.54 9.13
C PRO A 50 5.43 18.35 7.99
N ALA A 51 6.75 18.25 7.84
CA ALA A 51 7.50 18.91 6.79
C ALA A 51 7.10 18.42 5.38
N ASP A 52 6.75 17.15 5.23
CA ASP A 52 6.30 16.60 3.94
C ASP A 52 4.91 17.14 3.58
N VAL A 53 4.02 17.28 4.56
CA VAL A 53 2.72 17.93 4.37
C VAL A 53 2.89 19.41 4.07
N ALA A 54 3.69 20.15 4.87
CA ALA A 54 3.88 21.59 4.70
C ALA A 54 4.48 21.96 3.34
N ARG A 55 5.37 21.12 2.81
CA ARG A 55 6.01 21.33 1.49
C ARG A 55 5.25 20.68 0.34
N ASN A 56 4.15 19.98 0.61
CA ASN A 56 3.44 19.16 -0.35
C ASN A 56 4.39 18.22 -1.12
N ARG A 57 5.16 17.41 -0.39
CA ARG A 57 6.20 16.55 -0.96
C ARG A 57 5.66 15.74 -2.12
N GLN A 58 6.39 15.77 -3.24
CA GLN A 58 6.23 14.85 -4.35
C GLN A 58 7.23 13.70 -4.15
N PHE A 59 6.75 12.48 -4.12
CA PHE A 59 7.60 11.30 -3.94
C PHE A 59 8.18 10.85 -5.28
N ALA A 60 9.48 10.58 -5.32
CA ALA A 60 10.14 10.15 -6.55
C ALA A 60 9.90 8.66 -6.87
N ASN A 61 9.65 7.85 -5.84
CA ASN A 61 9.43 6.41 -5.97
C ASN A 61 8.73 5.83 -4.73
N ILE A 62 8.21 4.61 -4.89
CA ILE A 62 7.47 3.93 -3.81
C ILE A 62 8.35 3.58 -2.60
N ALA A 63 9.66 3.41 -2.76
CA ALA A 63 10.55 3.14 -1.63
C ALA A 63 10.64 4.32 -0.65
N GLU A 64 10.51 5.56 -1.14
CA GLU A 64 10.44 6.75 -0.28
C GLU A 64 9.20 6.71 0.61
N ILE A 65 8.07 6.27 0.08
CA ILE A 65 6.81 6.16 0.85
C ILE A 65 6.88 4.98 1.84
N TRP A 66 7.44 3.85 1.42
CA TRP A 66 7.33 2.62 2.17
C TRP A 66 8.50 2.32 3.09
N LEU A 67 9.71 2.77 2.76
CA LEU A 67 10.93 2.33 3.42
C LEU A 67 11.67 3.44 4.16
N GLU A 68 11.31 4.71 3.96
CA GLU A 68 11.85 5.82 4.74
C GLU A 68 11.16 5.93 6.10
N GLY A 69 11.58 5.25 7.11
CA GLY A 69 11.05 5.39 8.47
C GLY A 69 10.04 4.32 8.92
N ASP A 70 9.68 3.36 8.08
CA ASP A 70 8.79 2.27 8.47
C ASP A 70 9.56 1.11 9.13
N HIS A 71 9.69 1.19 10.46
CA HIS A 71 10.40 0.14 11.21
C HIS A 71 9.66 -1.19 11.26
N TYR A 72 8.40 -1.28 10.92
CA TYR A 72 7.69 -2.56 10.83
C TYR A 72 8.16 -3.33 9.60
N LYS A 73 8.28 -2.65 8.46
CA LYS A 73 8.85 -3.25 7.24
C LYS A 73 10.31 -3.63 7.44
N TRP A 74 11.12 -2.77 8.08
CA TRP A 74 12.51 -3.07 8.42
C TRP A 74 12.66 -4.33 9.26
N ARG A 75 11.80 -4.51 10.28
CA ARG A 75 11.78 -5.72 11.10
C ARG A 75 11.44 -6.96 10.28
N GLY A 76 10.45 -6.86 9.39
CA GLY A 76 10.10 -7.94 8.47
C GLY A 76 11.26 -8.34 7.58
N MET A 77 11.96 -7.38 7.00
CA MET A 77 13.14 -7.60 6.17
C MET A 77 14.29 -8.26 6.96
N ARG A 78 14.59 -7.77 8.17
CA ARG A 78 15.60 -8.38 9.06
C ARG A 78 15.24 -9.81 9.44
N ALA A 79 13.98 -10.06 9.79
CA ALA A 79 13.49 -11.41 10.10
C ALA A 79 13.62 -12.37 8.89
N ASN A 80 13.55 -11.84 7.68
CA ASN A 80 13.76 -12.59 6.43
C ASN A 80 15.23 -12.68 6.01
N GLY A 81 16.18 -12.22 6.85
CA GLY A 81 17.61 -12.32 6.59
C GLY A 81 18.16 -11.34 5.55
N ILE A 82 17.45 -10.25 5.28
CA ILE A 82 17.93 -9.21 4.37
C ILE A 82 19.06 -8.42 5.02
N GLU A 83 20.11 -8.16 4.26
CA GLU A 83 21.27 -7.39 4.71
C GLU A 83 20.89 -5.92 5.03
N GLU A 84 21.47 -5.37 6.09
CA GLU A 84 21.16 -4.01 6.57
C GLU A 84 21.38 -2.92 5.51
N ARG A 85 22.34 -3.13 4.61
CA ARG A 85 22.59 -2.24 3.46
C ARG A 85 21.31 -2.03 2.61
N LEU A 86 20.50 -3.08 2.46
CA LEU A 86 19.25 -3.07 1.71
C LEU A 86 18.04 -2.61 2.53
N ILE A 87 18.22 -2.31 3.81
CA ILE A 87 17.14 -1.88 4.72
C ILE A 87 17.29 -0.39 5.02
N THR A 88 18.21 -0.04 5.92
CA THR A 88 18.48 1.35 6.34
C THR A 88 19.80 1.90 5.80
N GLY A 89 20.64 1.06 5.19
CA GLY A 89 21.95 1.46 4.66
C GLY A 89 21.87 2.22 3.33
N ASP A 90 22.95 2.20 2.57
CA ASP A 90 23.21 3.07 1.42
C ASP A 90 22.80 2.48 0.06
N ALA A 91 22.13 1.34 0.04
CA ALA A 91 21.66 0.74 -1.21
C ALA A 91 20.70 1.68 -1.97
N PRO A 92 20.71 1.67 -3.31
CA PRO A 92 19.75 2.41 -4.11
C PRO A 92 18.30 2.07 -3.75
N PRO A 93 17.36 3.04 -3.81
CA PRO A 93 15.96 2.82 -3.47
C PRO A 93 15.32 1.61 -4.18
N LYS A 94 15.64 1.40 -5.46
CA LYS A 94 15.13 0.28 -6.26
C LYS A 94 15.61 -1.08 -5.73
N GLU A 95 16.85 -1.18 -5.25
CA GLU A 95 17.37 -2.41 -4.64
C GLU A 95 16.68 -2.70 -3.32
N LYS A 96 16.47 -1.67 -2.48
CA LYS A 96 15.70 -1.78 -1.24
C LYS A 96 14.27 -2.25 -1.50
N PHE A 97 13.61 -1.66 -2.51
CA PHE A 97 12.26 -2.08 -2.90
C PHE A 97 12.22 -3.54 -3.36
N ARG A 98 13.18 -4.00 -4.17
CA ARG A 98 13.28 -5.41 -4.58
C ARG A 98 13.46 -6.35 -3.39
N ALA A 99 14.26 -5.97 -2.41
CA ALA A 99 14.45 -6.74 -1.18
C ALA A 99 13.14 -6.80 -0.35
N TRP A 100 12.39 -5.71 -0.27
CA TRP A 100 11.06 -5.70 0.32
C TRP A 100 10.09 -6.59 -0.46
N ALA A 101 10.04 -6.48 -1.77
CA ALA A 101 9.19 -7.30 -2.63
C ALA A 101 9.44 -8.81 -2.44
N ALA A 102 10.70 -9.21 -2.33
CA ALA A 102 11.07 -10.60 -2.02
C ALA A 102 10.65 -11.03 -0.61
N THR A 103 10.56 -10.09 0.33
CA THR A 103 10.14 -10.35 1.71
C THR A 103 8.62 -10.50 1.84
N VAL A 104 7.82 -9.77 1.07
CA VAL A 104 6.37 -9.71 1.19
C VAL A 104 5.69 -11.08 1.22
N PRO A 105 5.99 -12.05 0.33
CA PRO A 105 5.37 -13.38 0.39
C PRO A 105 5.62 -14.12 1.71
N GLN A 106 6.72 -13.82 2.41
CA GLN A 106 7.05 -14.42 3.70
C GLN A 106 6.24 -13.83 4.85
N THR A 107 5.57 -12.70 4.62
CA THR A 107 4.73 -12.00 5.60
C THR A 107 3.24 -12.42 5.56
N LEU A 108 2.89 -13.52 4.90
CA LEU A 108 1.50 -13.93 4.62
C LEU A 108 0.59 -14.00 5.85
N ARG A 109 1.14 -14.28 7.05
CA ARG A 109 0.39 -14.30 8.31
C ARG A 109 0.57 -13.05 9.17
N ASN A 110 1.22 -12.02 8.61
CA ASN A 110 1.45 -10.74 9.26
C ASN A 110 0.58 -9.66 8.58
N PRO A 111 0.04 -8.68 9.30
CA PRO A 111 -0.70 -7.56 8.71
C PRO A 111 0.05 -6.82 7.59
N LEU A 112 1.38 -6.84 7.58
CA LEU A 112 2.20 -6.26 6.52
C LEU A 112 1.83 -6.78 5.12
N TYR A 113 1.44 -8.04 4.99
CA TYR A 113 0.99 -8.60 3.71
C TYR A 113 -0.30 -7.91 3.22
N HIS A 114 -1.28 -7.76 4.10
CA HIS A 114 -2.54 -7.09 3.79
C HIS A 114 -2.31 -5.61 3.50
N TRP A 115 -1.57 -4.91 4.34
CA TRP A 115 -1.31 -3.47 4.19
C TRP A 115 -0.57 -3.16 2.89
N THR A 116 0.47 -3.93 2.56
CA THR A 116 1.19 -3.76 1.30
C THR A 116 0.25 -3.81 0.09
N HIS A 117 -0.60 -4.84 0.01
CA HIS A 117 -1.51 -5.00 -1.12
C HIS A 117 -2.70 -4.04 -1.08
N LEU A 118 -3.17 -3.67 0.12
CA LEU A 118 -4.20 -2.66 0.30
C LEU A 118 -3.71 -1.29 -0.19
N GLU A 119 -2.47 -0.92 0.12
CA GLU A 119 -1.85 0.31 -0.35
C GLU A 119 -1.63 0.30 -1.86
N LEU A 120 -1.13 -0.81 -2.43
CA LEU A 120 -1.02 -0.97 -3.89
C LEU A 120 -2.37 -0.76 -4.57
N LYS A 121 -3.44 -1.35 -4.04
CA LYS A 121 -4.78 -1.17 -4.58
C LYS A 121 -5.30 0.25 -4.40
N ARG A 122 -5.22 0.80 -3.19
CA ARG A 122 -5.86 2.08 -2.84
C ARG A 122 -5.13 3.29 -3.42
N TYR A 123 -3.79 3.29 -3.40
CA TYR A 123 -3.01 4.42 -3.91
C TYR A 123 -2.81 4.33 -5.42
N PHE A 124 -2.52 3.12 -5.91
CA PHE A 124 -2.02 2.92 -7.27
C PHE A 124 -2.97 2.14 -8.19
N ASP A 125 -4.09 1.64 -7.67
CA ASP A 125 -5.02 0.74 -8.40
C ASP A 125 -4.30 -0.47 -9.03
N ILE A 126 -3.38 -1.08 -8.26
CA ILE A 126 -2.63 -2.27 -8.65
C ILE A 126 -3.18 -3.47 -7.89
N ASP A 127 -3.66 -4.47 -8.64
CA ASP A 127 -4.18 -5.74 -8.11
C ASP A 127 -3.14 -6.87 -8.09
N THR A 128 -2.01 -6.66 -8.78
CA THR A 128 -0.91 -7.63 -8.84
C THR A 128 -0.27 -7.81 -7.48
N LEU A 129 -0.14 -9.07 -7.05
CA LEU A 129 0.54 -9.38 -5.79
C LEU A 129 2.04 -9.09 -5.91
N LEU A 130 2.60 -8.46 -4.87
CA LEU A 130 4.01 -8.10 -4.83
C LEU A 130 4.87 -9.31 -4.45
N SER A 131 5.84 -9.59 -5.29
CA SER A 131 6.86 -10.62 -5.11
C SER A 131 8.15 -10.21 -5.81
N ALA A 132 9.20 -11.01 -5.71
CA ALA A 132 10.44 -10.78 -6.45
C ALA A 132 10.21 -10.74 -7.97
N GLU A 133 9.29 -11.55 -8.48
CA GLU A 133 8.97 -11.68 -9.90
C GLU A 133 8.19 -10.47 -10.44
N THR A 134 7.35 -9.85 -9.62
CA THR A 134 6.49 -8.72 -10.01
C THR A 134 7.09 -7.36 -9.65
N ALA A 135 8.18 -7.34 -8.89
CA ALA A 135 8.78 -6.12 -8.34
C ALA A 135 9.12 -5.08 -9.43
N GLU A 136 9.68 -5.50 -10.55
CA GLU A 136 10.09 -4.57 -11.61
C GLU A 136 8.89 -3.85 -12.21
N ALA A 137 7.86 -4.60 -12.61
CA ALA A 137 6.66 -4.03 -13.20
C ALA A 137 5.94 -3.07 -12.22
N ILE A 138 5.83 -3.45 -10.94
CA ILE A 138 5.20 -2.60 -9.92
C ILE A 138 6.03 -1.35 -9.65
N TRP A 139 7.37 -1.46 -9.64
CA TRP A 139 8.24 -0.30 -9.50
C TRP A 139 8.01 0.73 -10.61
N GLU A 140 7.98 0.29 -11.86
CA GLU A 140 7.79 1.16 -13.02
C GLU A 140 6.39 1.79 -13.03
N GLU A 141 5.35 0.99 -12.80
CA GLU A 141 3.97 1.48 -12.76
C GLU A 141 3.75 2.48 -11.63
N THR A 142 4.29 2.23 -10.44
CA THR A 142 4.16 3.16 -9.32
C THR A 142 4.95 4.45 -9.53
N ALA A 143 6.14 4.38 -10.14
CA ALA A 143 6.93 5.56 -10.47
C ALA A 143 6.21 6.47 -11.48
N GLU A 144 5.57 5.90 -12.50
CA GLU A 144 4.75 6.64 -13.46
C GLU A 144 3.58 7.36 -12.77
N LYS A 145 2.86 6.67 -11.90
CA LYS A 145 1.72 7.23 -11.16
C LYS A 145 2.15 8.31 -10.16
N LEU A 146 3.29 8.13 -9.49
CA LEU A 146 3.85 9.11 -8.55
C LEU A 146 4.33 10.39 -9.22
N ALA A 147 4.54 10.41 -10.52
CA ALA A 147 4.81 11.63 -11.26
C ALA A 147 3.59 12.58 -11.32
N SER A 148 2.39 12.08 -11.02
CA SER A 148 1.16 12.88 -10.95
C SER A 148 1.08 13.68 -9.63
N PRO A 149 0.63 14.95 -9.67
CA PRO A 149 0.35 15.72 -8.46
C PRO A 149 -0.72 15.10 -7.54
N GLU A 150 -1.55 14.22 -8.07
CA GLU A 150 -2.58 13.51 -7.31
C GLU A 150 -2.02 12.57 -6.23
N LEU A 151 -0.74 12.19 -6.35
CA LEU A 151 -0.02 11.36 -5.39
C LEU A 151 1.09 12.14 -4.66
N SER A 152 1.03 13.45 -4.64
CA SER A 152 1.77 14.29 -3.68
C SER A 152 1.21 14.09 -2.25
N ALA A 153 1.90 14.58 -1.23
CA ALA A 153 1.41 14.51 0.15
C ALA A 153 -0.02 15.06 0.31
N HIS A 154 -0.32 16.23 -0.25
CA HIS A 154 -1.68 16.78 -0.24
C HIS A 154 -2.64 15.99 -1.13
N GLY A 155 -2.17 15.51 -2.28
CA GLY A 155 -2.98 14.71 -3.20
C GLY A 155 -3.48 13.43 -2.53
N ILE A 156 -2.62 12.72 -1.82
CA ILE A 156 -2.97 11.51 -1.08
C ILE A 156 -3.99 11.81 0.03
N LEU A 157 -3.75 12.84 0.85
CA LEU A 157 -4.69 13.24 1.90
C LEU A 157 -6.09 13.58 1.33
N LYS A 158 -6.13 14.30 0.22
CA LYS A 158 -7.37 14.63 -0.49
C LYS A 158 -8.05 13.39 -1.07
N LYS A 159 -7.29 12.50 -1.69
CA LYS A 159 -7.80 11.25 -2.30
C LYS A 159 -8.54 10.38 -1.28
N PHE A 160 -8.05 10.35 -0.03
CA PHE A 160 -8.66 9.57 1.04
C PHE A 160 -9.62 10.36 1.92
N ASN A 161 -10.01 11.57 1.51
CA ASN A 161 -10.94 12.41 2.27
C ASN A 161 -10.48 12.63 3.73
N VAL A 162 -9.17 12.87 3.92
CA VAL A 162 -8.59 13.15 5.24
C VAL A 162 -8.85 14.60 5.60
N ALA A 163 -9.64 14.82 6.64
CA ALA A 163 -10.01 16.16 7.11
C ALA A 163 -9.04 16.71 8.18
N MET A 164 -8.41 15.81 8.94
CA MET A 164 -7.49 16.20 10.00
C MET A 164 -6.39 15.15 10.15
N VAL A 165 -5.19 15.62 10.44
CA VAL A 165 -4.01 14.78 10.74
C VAL A 165 -3.42 15.23 12.08
N GLY A 166 -3.26 14.28 13.01
CA GLY A 166 -2.53 14.47 14.27
C GLY A 166 -1.18 13.78 14.18
N THR A 167 -0.09 14.54 14.15
CA THR A 167 1.27 13.98 14.10
C THR A 167 1.79 13.67 15.50
N THR A 168 2.85 12.86 15.57
CA THR A 168 3.51 12.48 16.84
C THR A 168 4.74 13.33 17.15
N ASP A 169 4.95 14.39 16.38
CA ASP A 169 6.11 15.26 16.52
C ASP A 169 5.96 16.21 17.70
N ASP A 170 7.09 16.61 18.29
CA ASP A 170 7.12 17.66 19.30
C ASP A 170 6.92 19.02 18.60
N PRO A 171 5.94 19.84 19.00
CA PRO A 171 5.70 21.14 18.38
C PRO A 171 6.82 22.16 18.61
N THR A 172 7.83 21.80 19.40
CA THR A 172 9.00 22.66 19.71
C THR A 172 10.27 22.26 18.94
N ASP A 173 10.23 21.20 18.12
CA ASP A 173 11.36 20.75 17.30
C ASP A 173 11.54 21.60 16.02
#